data_e9f13b6aafb44e29802f13b49818210d
#
_entry.id   e9f13b6aafb44e29802f13b49818210d
#
_cell.length_a   1.000
_cell.length_b   1.000
_cell.length_c   1.000
_cell.angle_alpha   90.00
_cell.angle_beta   90.00
_cell.angle_gamma   90.00
#
_symmetry.space_group_name_H-M   'P 1'
#
loop_
_entity.id
_entity.type
_entity.pdbx_description
1 polymer ?
#
loop_
_entity_poly.entity_id
_entity_poly.type
_entity_poly.pdbx_seq_one_letter_code
_entity_poly.pdbx_strand_id
1 'polypeptide(L)'
;MKNLIFTLLAMFFTVVSYAQLKDPDGNLISRYPKFDKCKDATEEEAALCFKTQLNKFVKRHFIYPKKAKEKGLQGKAIVSFCINAQGKVEIISVSATDKIFEENARRLIEKLPQLIPAEENGIPTPIMFAYPINYLLGNNF
;
A
#
# COMPACT_ATOMS: atom_id res chain seq x y z
N MET A 1 17.19 13.76 -61.25
CA MET A 1 16.34 12.89 -60.43
C MET A 1 16.93 12.83 -59.03
N LYS A 2 16.39 13.60 -58.13
CA LYS A 2 16.83 13.62 -56.72
C LYS A 2 15.84 12.80 -55.93
N ASN A 3 16.24 11.63 -55.46
CA ASN A 3 15.45 10.81 -54.58
C ASN A 3 15.54 11.39 -53.15
N LEU A 4 14.49 12.02 -52.73
CA LEU A 4 14.28 12.39 -51.32
C LEU A 4 13.83 11.14 -50.56
N ILE A 5 14.75 10.52 -49.87
CA ILE A 5 14.45 9.48 -48.89
C ILE A 5 14.00 10.22 -47.62
N PHE A 6 12.70 10.32 -47.45
CA PHE A 6 12.10 10.69 -46.15
C PHE A 6 12.26 9.53 -45.20
N THR A 7 13.30 9.57 -44.38
CA THR A 7 13.39 8.71 -43.21
C THR A 7 12.37 9.20 -42.17
N LEU A 8 11.23 8.52 -42.14
CA LEU A 8 10.24 8.66 -41.07
C LEU A 8 10.85 8.08 -39.81
N LEU A 9 11.39 8.98 -38.96
CA LEU A 9 11.82 8.61 -37.62
C LEU A 9 10.54 8.46 -36.79
N ALA A 10 10.04 7.23 -36.74
CA ALA A 10 8.95 6.87 -35.84
C ALA A 10 9.47 7.01 -34.40
N MET A 11 9.18 8.15 -33.77
CA MET A 11 9.31 8.27 -32.32
C MET A 11 8.29 7.31 -31.70
N PHE A 12 8.77 6.18 -31.27
CA PHE A 12 8.07 5.33 -30.33
C PHE A 12 7.93 6.09 -29.01
N PHE A 13 6.85 6.83 -28.86
CA PHE A 13 6.39 7.24 -27.55
C PHE A 13 5.96 5.97 -26.80
N THR A 14 6.86 5.44 -25.97
CA THR A 14 6.47 4.47 -24.96
C THR A 14 5.56 5.20 -24.00
N VAL A 15 4.26 5.02 -24.17
CA VAL A 15 3.27 5.44 -23.18
C VAL A 15 3.53 4.60 -21.96
N VAL A 16 4.22 5.18 -20.97
CA VAL A 16 4.33 4.58 -19.64
C VAL A 16 2.92 4.60 -19.07
N SER A 17 2.27 3.46 -19.10
CA SER A 17 0.96 3.27 -18.51
C SER A 17 1.15 3.35 -17.00
N TYR A 18 0.95 4.52 -16.42
CA TYR A 18 0.83 4.63 -14.96
C TYR A 18 -0.43 3.87 -14.57
N ALA A 19 -0.27 2.84 -13.76
CA ALA A 19 -1.40 2.14 -13.17
C ALA A 19 -2.16 3.16 -12.30
N GLN A 20 -3.27 3.65 -12.84
CA GLN A 20 -4.11 4.63 -12.16
C GLN A 20 -4.86 3.92 -11.03
N LEU A 21 -4.61 4.37 -9.82
CA LEU A 21 -5.28 3.88 -8.63
C LEU A 21 -6.74 4.30 -8.68
N LYS A 22 -7.65 3.38 -8.38
CA LYS A 22 -9.08 3.62 -8.35
C LYS A 22 -9.63 3.49 -6.93
N ASP A 23 -10.67 4.26 -6.65
CA ASP A 23 -11.46 4.09 -5.45
C ASP A 23 -12.36 2.82 -5.52
N PRO A 24 -13.09 2.45 -4.45
CA PRO A 24 -14.02 1.31 -4.48
C PRO A 24 -15.14 1.44 -5.51
N ASP A 25 -15.48 2.64 -5.93
CA ASP A 25 -16.50 2.95 -6.93
C ASP A 25 -15.95 2.99 -8.36
N GLY A 26 -14.63 2.82 -8.52
CA GLY A 26 -13.95 2.77 -9.81
C GLY A 26 -13.48 4.11 -10.36
N ASN A 27 -13.57 5.20 -9.58
CA ASN A 27 -13.09 6.52 -9.97
C ASN A 27 -11.58 6.65 -9.78
N LEU A 28 -10.96 7.53 -10.55
CA LEU A 28 -9.52 7.75 -10.50
C LEU A 28 -9.11 8.56 -9.26
N ILE A 29 -8.17 8.01 -8.48
CA ILE A 29 -7.57 8.70 -7.35
C ILE A 29 -6.59 9.76 -7.88
N SER A 30 -6.87 11.02 -7.60
CA SER A 30 -6.02 12.14 -8.01
C SER A 30 -4.94 12.47 -6.99
N ARG A 31 -5.13 12.11 -5.72
CA ARG A 31 -4.14 12.25 -4.65
C ARG A 31 -4.04 10.99 -3.83
N TYR A 32 -2.82 10.51 -3.65
CA TYR A 32 -2.53 9.34 -2.85
C TYR A 32 -2.67 9.64 -1.35
N PRO A 33 -3.08 8.68 -0.50
CA PRO A 33 -3.08 8.90 0.94
C PRO A 33 -1.65 9.08 1.46
N LYS A 34 -1.48 9.85 2.51
CA LYS A 34 -0.16 10.19 3.04
C LYS A 34 -0.08 9.98 4.55
N PHE A 35 1.05 9.48 5.02
CA PHE A 35 1.46 9.70 6.41
C PHE A 35 1.81 11.18 6.60
N ASP A 36 1.73 11.68 7.82
CA ASP A 36 2.10 13.06 8.13
C ASP A 36 3.53 13.42 7.66
N LYS A 37 4.45 12.47 7.77
CA LYS A 37 5.82 12.62 7.26
C LYS A 37 5.92 12.79 5.75
N CYS A 38 4.90 12.40 5.01
CA CYS A 38 4.83 12.51 3.56
C CYS A 38 3.96 13.68 3.08
N LYS A 39 3.50 14.55 3.98
CA LYS A 39 2.57 15.63 3.64
C LYS A 39 3.06 16.55 2.51
N ASP A 40 4.38 16.79 2.46
CA ASP A 40 5.02 17.66 1.47
C ASP A 40 5.51 16.90 0.22
N ALA A 41 5.29 15.58 0.14
CA ALA A 41 5.63 14.78 -1.03
C ALA A 41 4.76 15.17 -2.23
N THR A 42 5.37 15.26 -3.40
CA THR A 42 4.63 15.43 -4.66
C THR A 42 3.74 14.23 -4.92
N GLU A 43 2.76 14.35 -5.83
CA GLU A 43 1.89 13.21 -6.15
C GLU A 43 2.67 12.05 -6.81
N GLU A 44 3.75 12.35 -7.52
CA GLU A 44 4.65 11.35 -8.10
C GLU A 44 5.40 10.56 -7.03
N GLU A 45 5.76 11.21 -5.92
CA GLU A 45 6.50 10.63 -4.80
C GLU A 45 5.58 9.99 -3.74
N ALA A 46 4.31 10.37 -3.72
CA ALA A 46 3.38 10.05 -2.64
C ALA A 46 3.21 8.54 -2.43
N ALA A 47 3.06 7.77 -3.50
CA ALA A 47 2.88 6.32 -3.42
C ALA A 47 4.12 5.63 -2.82
N LEU A 48 5.31 6.03 -3.24
CA LEU A 48 6.57 5.48 -2.72
C LEU A 48 6.78 5.89 -1.26
N CYS A 49 6.52 7.15 -0.92
CA CYS A 49 6.61 7.62 0.46
C CYS A 49 5.64 6.87 1.37
N PHE A 50 4.38 6.72 0.96
CA PHE A 50 3.37 5.96 1.69
C PHE A 50 3.84 4.52 1.95
N LYS A 51 4.24 3.80 0.92
CA LYS A 51 4.74 2.42 1.02
C LYS A 51 5.94 2.33 1.97
N THR A 52 6.87 3.25 1.86
CA THR A 52 8.06 3.29 2.71
C THR A 52 7.69 3.51 4.18
N GLN A 53 6.78 4.45 4.47
CA GLN A 53 6.35 4.71 5.85
C GLN A 53 5.51 3.56 6.41
N LEU A 54 4.67 2.92 5.61
CA LEU A 54 3.91 1.75 6.02
C LEU A 54 4.83 0.59 6.40
N ASN A 55 5.83 0.29 5.57
CA ASN A 55 6.81 -0.74 5.87
C ASN A 55 7.61 -0.43 7.15
N LYS A 56 8.03 0.81 7.34
CA LYS A 56 8.72 1.25 8.57
C LYS A 56 7.82 1.12 9.80
N PHE A 57 6.55 1.47 9.67
CA PHE A 57 5.57 1.33 10.74
C PHE A 57 5.40 -0.14 11.13
N VAL A 58 5.15 -1.00 10.17
CA VAL A 58 4.99 -2.44 10.41
C VAL A 58 6.23 -3.03 11.06
N LYS A 59 7.42 -2.75 10.52
CA LYS A 59 8.69 -3.21 11.08
C LYS A 59 8.89 -2.78 12.54
N ARG A 60 8.53 -1.54 12.86
CA ARG A 60 8.68 -0.99 14.23
C ARG A 60 7.73 -1.61 15.23
N HIS A 61 6.50 -1.93 14.82
CA HIS A 61 5.45 -2.40 15.71
C HIS A 61 5.22 -3.91 15.64
N PHE A 62 5.94 -4.60 14.76
CA PHE A 62 5.84 -6.04 14.61
C PHE A 62 6.33 -6.76 15.87
N ILE A 63 5.48 -7.64 16.40
CA ILE A 63 5.82 -8.52 17.51
C ILE A 63 5.38 -9.92 17.10
N TYR A 64 6.33 -10.84 17.05
CA TYR A 64 6.00 -12.24 16.77
C TYR A 64 5.12 -12.81 17.89
N PRO A 65 3.98 -13.46 17.59
CA PRO A 65 3.13 -14.02 18.63
C PRO A 65 3.89 -15.04 19.47
N LYS A 66 3.91 -14.87 20.80
CA LYS A 66 4.67 -15.71 21.73
C LYS A 66 4.32 -17.19 21.57
N LYS A 67 3.03 -17.52 21.53
CA LYS A 67 2.54 -18.90 21.36
C LYS A 67 2.99 -19.53 20.04
N ALA A 68 3.03 -18.75 18.96
CA ALA A 68 3.52 -19.22 17.67
C ALA A 68 5.04 -19.49 17.74
N LYS A 69 5.79 -18.60 18.36
CA LYS A 69 7.25 -18.75 18.54
C LYS A 69 7.57 -20.00 19.37
N GLU A 70 6.86 -20.24 20.47
CA GLU A 70 7.04 -21.42 21.33
C GLU A 70 6.75 -22.72 20.57
N LYS A 71 5.82 -22.71 19.64
CA LYS A 71 5.47 -23.87 18.79
C LYS A 71 6.31 -23.99 17.51
N GLY A 72 7.24 -23.08 17.26
CA GLY A 72 7.99 -23.03 16.01
C GLY A 72 7.12 -22.78 14.79
N LEU A 73 5.95 -22.14 14.95
CA LEU A 73 4.98 -21.92 13.91
C LEU A 73 5.37 -20.71 13.05
N GLN A 74 5.43 -20.91 11.74
CA GLN A 74 5.68 -19.88 10.72
C GLN A 74 4.52 -19.81 9.75
N GLY A 75 4.39 -18.69 9.05
CA GLY A 75 3.35 -18.51 8.06
C GLY A 75 3.26 -17.08 7.54
N LYS A 76 2.10 -16.73 7.03
CA LYS A 76 1.82 -15.38 6.50
C LYS A 76 0.38 -14.99 6.76
N ALA A 77 0.15 -13.68 6.73
CA ALA A 77 -1.17 -13.07 6.72
C ALA A 77 -1.25 -12.00 5.65
N ILE A 78 -2.44 -11.77 5.11
CA ILE A 78 -2.75 -10.65 4.23
C ILE A 78 -3.88 -9.87 4.89
N VAL A 79 -3.63 -8.60 5.18
CA VAL A 79 -4.63 -7.69 5.75
C VAL A 79 -5.16 -6.80 4.64
N SER A 80 -6.45 -6.91 4.37
CA SER A 80 -7.16 -5.98 3.50
C SER A 80 -7.79 -4.90 4.37
N PHE A 81 -7.47 -3.65 4.09
CA PHE A 81 -7.96 -2.51 4.86
C PHE A 81 -8.30 -1.33 3.98
N CYS A 82 -9.18 -0.47 4.48
CA CYS A 82 -9.59 0.77 3.86
C CYS A 82 -9.02 1.94 4.65
N ILE A 83 -8.49 2.93 3.96
CA ILE A 83 -8.27 4.27 4.53
C ILE A 83 -9.49 5.09 4.13
N ASN A 84 -10.35 5.41 5.08
CA ASN A 84 -11.61 6.10 4.80
C ASN A 84 -11.41 7.58 4.47
N ALA A 85 -12.47 8.28 4.11
CA ALA A 85 -12.43 9.69 3.74
C ALA A 85 -11.92 10.62 4.86
N GLN A 86 -11.90 10.16 6.11
CA GLN A 86 -11.34 10.86 7.27
C GLN A 86 -9.87 10.49 7.52
N GLY A 87 -9.28 9.59 6.73
CA GLY A 87 -7.92 9.11 6.90
C GLY A 87 -7.76 8.03 7.99
N LYS A 88 -8.87 7.47 8.47
CA LYS A 88 -8.85 6.37 9.45
C LYS A 88 -8.75 5.03 8.75
N VAL A 89 -8.01 4.12 9.35
CA VAL A 89 -7.87 2.75 8.87
C VAL A 89 -9.00 1.87 9.39
N GLU A 90 -9.65 1.18 8.48
CA GLU A 90 -10.72 0.20 8.76
C GLU A 90 -10.32 -1.15 8.19
N ILE A 91 -10.30 -2.19 9.02
CA ILE A 91 -9.99 -3.55 8.56
C ILE A 91 -11.19 -4.12 7.82
N ILE A 92 -10.97 -4.56 6.59
CA ILE A 92 -12.00 -5.21 5.76
C ILE A 92 -11.99 -6.72 6.00
N SER A 93 -10.81 -7.35 5.86
CA SER A 93 -10.63 -8.78 6.08
C SER A 93 -9.18 -9.11 6.38
N VAL A 94 -8.97 -10.25 7.02
CA VAL A 94 -7.64 -10.81 7.21
C VAL A 94 -7.69 -12.28 6.78
N SER A 95 -6.74 -12.68 5.93
CA SER A 95 -6.51 -14.06 5.55
C SER A 95 -5.13 -14.48 6.06
N ALA A 96 -5.03 -15.58 6.77
CA ALA A 96 -3.77 -16.05 7.32
C ALA A 96 -3.67 -17.58 7.26
N THR A 97 -2.43 -18.08 7.30
CA THR A 97 -2.13 -19.51 7.35
C THR A 97 -2.51 -20.16 8.69
N ASP A 98 -2.61 -19.34 9.74
CA ASP A 98 -3.07 -19.75 11.07
C ASP A 98 -3.80 -18.59 11.75
N LYS A 99 -4.78 -18.91 12.57
CA LYS A 99 -5.60 -17.92 13.31
C LYS A 99 -4.77 -17.03 14.24
N ILE A 100 -3.68 -17.55 14.78
CA ILE A 100 -2.80 -16.76 15.65
C ILE A 100 -2.14 -15.60 14.88
N PHE A 101 -1.82 -15.80 13.61
CA PHE A 101 -1.30 -14.75 12.74
C PHE A 101 -2.39 -13.80 12.28
N GLU A 102 -3.61 -14.30 12.06
CA GLU A 102 -4.75 -13.47 11.70
C GLU A 102 -5.01 -12.37 12.74
N GLU A 103 -5.11 -12.74 14.02
CA GLU A 103 -5.33 -11.78 15.10
C GLU A 103 -4.16 -10.81 15.28
N ASN A 104 -2.94 -11.32 15.20
CA ASN A 104 -1.73 -10.50 15.32
C ASN A 104 -1.63 -9.47 14.18
N ALA A 105 -1.85 -9.90 12.95
CA ALA A 105 -1.83 -9.03 11.77
C ALA A 105 -2.91 -7.95 11.83
N ARG A 106 -4.13 -8.32 12.25
CA ARG A 106 -5.23 -7.38 12.45
C ARG A 106 -4.85 -6.27 13.42
N ARG A 107 -4.38 -6.64 14.61
CA ARG A 107 -3.98 -5.69 15.65
C ARG A 107 -2.83 -4.79 15.21
N LEU A 108 -1.90 -5.31 14.41
CA LEU A 108 -0.77 -4.54 13.90
C LEU A 108 -1.24 -3.41 12.97
N ILE A 109 -2.11 -3.70 12.02
CA ILE A 109 -2.63 -2.71 11.09
C ILE A 109 -3.62 -1.74 11.74
N GLU A 110 -4.41 -2.20 12.72
CA GLU A 110 -5.29 -1.32 13.51
C GLU A 110 -4.56 -0.22 14.28
N LYS A 111 -3.27 -0.42 14.56
CA LYS A 111 -2.42 0.60 15.22
C LYS A 111 -1.96 1.73 14.31
N LEU A 112 -2.22 1.66 13.01
CA LEU A 112 -1.87 2.75 12.10
C LEU A 112 -2.45 4.07 12.59
N PRO A 113 -1.66 5.15 12.53
CA PRO A 113 -2.12 6.46 12.97
C PRO A 113 -3.17 7.03 12.02
N GLN A 114 -3.76 8.16 12.39
CA GLN A 114 -4.54 8.98 11.49
C GLN A 114 -3.68 9.38 10.28
N LEU A 115 -4.19 9.14 9.09
CA LEU A 115 -3.54 9.44 7.82
C LEU A 115 -4.21 10.65 7.15
N ILE A 116 -3.52 11.24 6.19
CA ILE A 116 -4.12 12.19 5.26
C ILE A 116 -4.84 11.33 4.21
N PRO A 117 -6.15 11.50 4.00
CA PRO A 117 -6.91 10.65 3.09
C PRO A 117 -6.52 10.86 1.62
N ALA A 118 -6.77 9.85 0.79
CA ALA A 118 -6.76 10.02 -0.64
C ALA A 118 -7.83 11.01 -1.10
N GLU A 119 -7.63 11.63 -2.23
CA GLU A 119 -8.59 12.57 -2.82
C GLU A 119 -8.83 12.26 -4.28
N GLU A 120 -10.07 12.48 -4.70
CA GLU A 120 -10.47 12.56 -6.09
C GLU A 120 -11.03 13.95 -6.37
N ASN A 121 -10.40 14.68 -7.27
CA ASN A 121 -10.77 16.07 -7.61
C ASN A 121 -10.95 16.98 -6.38
N GLY A 122 -10.05 16.85 -5.38
CA GLY A 122 -10.09 17.62 -4.14
C GLY A 122 -11.06 17.10 -3.08
N ILE A 123 -11.80 16.03 -3.36
CA ILE A 123 -12.76 15.42 -2.42
C ILE A 123 -12.11 14.20 -1.74
N PRO A 124 -12.02 14.18 -0.40
CA PRO A 124 -11.52 13.02 0.33
C PRO A 124 -12.29 11.75 -0.04
N THR A 125 -11.58 10.70 -0.41
CA THR A 125 -12.12 9.47 -0.99
C THR A 125 -11.54 8.25 -0.31
N PRO A 126 -12.35 7.22 0.05
CA PRO A 126 -11.84 5.97 0.60
C PRO A 126 -10.96 5.24 -0.42
N ILE A 127 -9.93 4.56 0.08
CA ILE A 127 -9.04 3.73 -0.74
C ILE A 127 -8.73 2.42 -0.03
N MET A 128 -8.66 1.33 -0.79
CA MET A 128 -8.39 0.00 -0.27
C MET A 128 -6.97 -0.45 -0.55
N PHE A 129 -6.38 -1.14 0.43
CA PHE A 129 -5.07 -1.76 0.34
C PHE A 129 -5.12 -3.20 0.82
N ALA A 130 -4.18 -4.02 0.31
CA ALA A 130 -3.86 -5.33 0.84
C ALA A 130 -2.38 -5.34 1.24
N TYR A 131 -2.09 -5.67 2.49
CA TYR A 131 -0.73 -5.69 3.01
C TYR A 131 -0.33 -7.09 3.49
N PRO A 132 0.70 -7.71 2.89
CA PRO A 132 1.19 -9.01 3.30
C PRO A 132 2.17 -8.89 4.47
N ILE A 133 2.04 -9.79 5.44
CA ILE A 133 2.94 -9.92 6.60
C ILE A 133 3.47 -11.34 6.62
N ASN A 134 4.79 -11.48 6.60
CA ASN A 134 5.45 -12.79 6.72
C ASN A 134 5.90 -13.02 8.16
N TYR A 135 5.58 -14.19 8.69
CA TYR A 135 5.97 -14.65 10.01
C TYR A 135 7.05 -15.71 9.85
N LEU A 136 8.31 -15.31 9.96
CA LEU A 136 9.48 -16.16 9.83
C LEU A 136 10.30 -16.15 11.11
N LEU A 137 10.68 -17.32 11.60
CA LEU A 137 11.58 -17.44 12.76
C LEU A 137 13.02 -17.18 12.30
N GLY A 138 13.70 -16.23 12.97
CA GLY A 138 15.10 -15.89 12.70
C GLY A 138 15.32 -14.69 11.78
N ASN A 139 14.41 -14.37 10.88
CA ASN A 139 14.49 -13.19 9.99
C ASN A 139 13.09 -12.62 9.74
N ASN A 140 12.70 -11.64 10.53
CA ASN A 140 11.38 -11.05 10.35
C ASN A 140 11.37 -9.80 9.44
N PHE A 141 12.53 -9.19 9.19
CA PHE A 141 12.67 -8.04 8.27
C PHE A 141 14.14 -7.80 7.90
#